data_458ba94ceddfc67f291ac47f4ff83446
#
_entry.id   458ba94ceddfc67f291ac47f4ff83446
#
_cell.length_a   1.000
_cell.length_b   1.000
_cell.length_c   1.000
_cell.angle_alpha   90.00
_cell.angle_beta   90.00
_cell.angle_gamma   90.00
#
_symmetry.space_group_name_H-M   'P 1'
#
loop_
_entity.id
_entity.type
_entity.pdbx_description
1 polymer ?
#
loop_
_entity_poly.entity_id
_entity_poly.type
_entity_poly.pdbx_seq_one_letter_code
_entity_poly.pdbx_strand_id
1 'polypeptide(L)'
;MQQSRKRKQILCNNGDTQPSRKAIRPIKTNNPITAVSEPYPSHPRPTPEECLAIRDELLELQGFPEEFAKYRKERQNPEPCSSSSLNGSAKSASSMAEACGSAQKLSVLDGLVSTILSQNTTDVNSQRAFTSLKSAFPTWEEVLTAEQKLIEKAIRCGGLAPTKASCIKNILSCLKENNGKLCLEYLRDLSIDKVKSELSRFKGIGPKTVACVLMFHLQQDDFPVDTHILQIARTLGWVPEGADAKKSYLHLNWRIPNELKFDLNCLLFTHGKMCNGCSTKLGKHEKKDSIKKRCPLLNYCNNSG
;
A
#
# COMPACT_ATOMS: atom_id res chain seq x y z
N MET A 1 -67.30 17.03 -41.65
CA MET A 1 -67.07 17.69 -40.36
C MET A 1 -65.58 18.08 -40.30
N GLN A 2 -65.34 19.36 -40.51
CA GLN A 2 -64.01 19.98 -40.52
C GLN A 2 -63.64 20.42 -39.12
N GLN A 3 -62.46 20.05 -38.62
CA GLN A 3 -61.88 20.67 -37.43
C GLN A 3 -60.60 21.43 -37.78
N SER A 4 -60.69 22.68 -37.49
CA SER A 4 -59.73 23.77 -37.73
C SER A 4 -58.48 23.64 -36.89
N ARG A 5 -57.28 23.71 -37.53
CA ARG A 5 -55.97 23.87 -36.89
C ARG A 5 -55.65 25.33 -36.67
N LYS A 6 -55.61 25.77 -35.40
CA LYS A 6 -55.05 27.09 -35.01
C LYS A 6 -53.53 27.05 -34.95
N ARG A 7 -52.87 27.81 -35.78
CA ARG A 7 -51.42 28.12 -35.69
C ARG A 7 -51.24 29.19 -34.59
N LYS A 8 -50.39 28.90 -33.61
CA LYS A 8 -49.81 29.90 -32.70
C LYS A 8 -48.47 30.40 -33.25
N GLN A 9 -48.37 31.70 -33.48
CA GLN A 9 -47.17 32.43 -33.78
C GLN A 9 -46.28 32.47 -32.55
N ILE A 10 -44.99 32.16 -32.72
CA ILE A 10 -43.95 32.31 -31.70
C ILE A 10 -43.20 33.61 -32.05
N LEU A 11 -43.27 34.56 -31.13
CA LEU A 11 -42.45 35.77 -31.13
C LEU A 11 -41.06 35.44 -30.62
N CYS A 12 -40.04 35.79 -31.42
CA CYS A 12 -38.65 35.74 -31.00
C CYS A 12 -38.36 36.98 -30.12
N ASN A 13 -37.97 36.72 -28.87
CA ASN A 13 -37.30 37.71 -28.04
C ASN A 13 -35.85 37.31 -27.86
N ASN A 14 -34.96 38.11 -28.40
CA ASN A 14 -33.53 38.13 -28.10
C ASN A 14 -33.33 38.63 -26.67
N GLY A 15 -32.75 37.82 -25.83
CA GLY A 15 -32.31 38.20 -24.50
C GLY A 15 -31.04 37.49 -24.18
N ASP A 16 -29.93 38.21 -24.15
CA ASP A 16 -28.62 37.80 -23.69
C ASP A 16 -28.71 37.23 -22.26
N THR A 17 -28.40 35.95 -22.08
CA THR A 17 -28.18 35.36 -20.76
C THR A 17 -26.82 34.68 -20.71
N GLN A 18 -25.90 35.33 -20.01
CA GLN A 18 -24.64 34.74 -19.57
C GLN A 18 -24.89 33.44 -18.81
N PRO A 19 -24.02 32.40 -18.95
CA PRO A 19 -24.14 31.20 -18.19
C PRO A 19 -23.79 31.44 -16.71
N SER A 20 -24.75 31.27 -15.83
CA SER A 20 -24.59 31.33 -14.39
C SER A 20 -23.61 30.24 -13.91
N ARG A 21 -22.46 30.66 -13.35
CA ARG A 21 -21.53 29.84 -12.60
C ARG A 21 -22.28 29.23 -11.43
N LYS A 22 -22.51 27.89 -11.49
CA LYS A 22 -22.98 27.14 -10.33
C LYS A 22 -21.93 27.23 -9.22
N ALA A 23 -22.26 27.90 -8.15
CA ALA A 23 -21.46 27.99 -6.96
C ALA A 23 -21.22 26.57 -6.39
N ILE A 24 -19.97 26.18 -6.34
CA ILE A 24 -19.50 24.96 -5.68
C ILE A 24 -19.76 25.17 -4.20
N ARG A 25 -20.66 24.35 -3.61
CA ARG A 25 -20.90 24.37 -2.17
C ARG A 25 -19.60 23.95 -1.46
N PRO A 26 -19.14 24.70 -0.45
CA PRO A 26 -17.97 24.30 0.32
C PRO A 26 -18.26 22.98 1.06
N ILE A 27 -17.41 21.99 0.85
CA ILE A 27 -17.40 20.75 1.63
C ILE A 27 -17.05 21.14 3.07
N LYS A 28 -17.98 20.91 3.99
CA LYS A 28 -17.76 21.11 5.41
C LYS A 28 -16.69 20.12 5.89
N THR A 29 -15.44 20.57 5.96
CA THR A 29 -14.37 19.91 6.67
C THR A 29 -14.46 20.31 8.14
N ASN A 30 -15.33 19.69 8.87
CA ASN A 30 -15.33 19.74 10.33
C ASN A 30 -15.15 18.30 10.83
N ASN A 31 -13.89 17.88 10.96
CA ASN A 31 -13.50 16.97 12.02
C ASN A 31 -12.18 17.47 12.59
N PRO A 32 -12.14 17.88 13.86
CA PRO A 32 -10.87 18.08 14.55
C PRO A 32 -10.14 16.74 14.52
N ILE A 33 -8.82 16.80 14.32
CA ILE A 33 -7.91 15.66 14.48
C ILE A 33 -8.11 15.19 15.92
N THR A 34 -9.03 14.26 16.13
CA THR A 34 -9.19 13.57 17.39
C THR A 34 -7.91 12.75 17.55
N ALA A 35 -7.15 13.04 18.60
CA ALA A 35 -6.06 12.20 19.05
C ALA A 35 -6.57 10.76 19.00
N VAL A 36 -5.92 9.93 18.16
CA VAL A 36 -6.33 8.54 17.97
C VAL A 36 -6.13 7.86 19.29
N SER A 37 -7.20 7.65 20.06
CA SER A 37 -7.14 6.89 21.30
C SER A 37 -6.79 5.45 20.98
N GLU A 38 -6.00 4.83 21.84
CA GLU A 38 -5.65 3.42 21.72
C GLU A 38 -6.92 2.56 21.58
N PRO A 39 -7.03 1.72 20.52
CA PRO A 39 -8.26 0.97 20.24
C PRO A 39 -8.64 -0.06 21.30
N TYR A 40 -7.63 -0.59 22.02
CA TYR A 40 -7.81 -1.57 23.10
C TYR A 40 -7.02 -1.16 24.36
N PRO A 41 -7.43 -0.10 25.09
CA PRO A 41 -6.66 0.44 26.20
C PRO A 41 -6.51 -0.53 27.37
N SER A 42 -7.45 -1.47 27.54
CA SER A 42 -7.36 -2.54 28.53
C SER A 42 -6.50 -3.73 28.08
N HIS A 43 -5.91 -3.68 26.89
CA HIS A 43 -5.12 -4.77 26.33
C HIS A 43 -3.65 -4.35 26.21
N PRO A 44 -2.79 -4.66 27.21
CA PRO A 44 -1.46 -4.06 27.33
C PRO A 44 -0.42 -4.68 26.37
N ARG A 45 -0.76 -5.68 25.60
CA ARG A 45 0.15 -6.39 24.67
C ARG A 45 0.00 -5.92 23.21
N PRO A 46 1.08 -6.02 22.38
CA PRO A 46 2.41 -6.49 22.78
C PRO A 46 3.16 -5.47 23.63
N THR A 47 4.11 -5.95 24.45
CA THR A 47 5.10 -5.08 25.09
C THR A 47 6.33 -4.89 24.18
N PRO A 48 7.16 -3.84 24.38
CA PRO A 48 8.41 -3.68 23.62
C PRO A 48 9.35 -4.88 23.75
N GLU A 49 9.43 -5.47 24.95
CA GLU A 49 10.26 -6.65 25.24
C GLU A 49 9.77 -7.89 24.50
N GLU A 50 8.45 -8.10 24.42
CA GLU A 50 7.88 -9.18 23.62
C GLU A 50 8.17 -8.99 22.13
N CYS A 51 8.04 -7.78 21.62
CA CYS A 51 8.33 -7.47 20.23
C CYS A 51 9.79 -7.78 19.88
N LEU A 52 10.71 -7.40 20.78
CA LEU A 52 12.15 -7.66 20.64
C LEU A 52 12.44 -9.17 20.65
N ALA A 53 11.96 -9.87 21.67
CA ALA A 53 12.17 -11.30 21.84
C ALA A 53 11.63 -12.09 20.63
N ILE A 54 10.42 -11.82 20.18
CA ILE A 54 9.82 -12.48 19.02
C ILE A 54 10.59 -12.19 17.74
N ARG A 55 11.05 -10.93 17.53
CA ARG A 55 11.90 -10.59 16.40
C ARG A 55 13.16 -11.45 16.38
N ASP A 56 13.85 -11.54 17.53
CA ASP A 56 15.12 -12.23 17.64
C ASP A 56 14.97 -13.76 17.47
N GLU A 57 13.95 -14.37 18.07
CA GLU A 57 13.65 -15.79 17.86
C GLU A 57 13.29 -16.12 16.41
N LEU A 58 12.55 -15.23 15.71
CA LEU A 58 12.24 -15.43 14.31
C LEU A 58 13.47 -15.24 13.41
N LEU A 59 14.36 -14.30 13.76
CA LEU A 59 15.65 -14.14 13.05
C LEU A 59 16.53 -15.37 13.22
N GLU A 60 16.60 -15.96 14.42
CA GLU A 60 17.35 -17.19 14.67
C GLU A 60 16.74 -18.39 13.92
N LEU A 61 15.42 -18.50 13.91
CA LEU A 61 14.70 -19.60 13.27
C LEU A 61 14.83 -19.64 11.74
N GLN A 62 14.67 -18.50 11.08
CA GLN A 62 14.47 -18.42 9.63
C GLN A 62 15.38 -17.40 8.90
N GLY A 63 16.18 -16.65 9.63
CA GLY A 63 16.93 -15.53 9.07
C GLY A 63 16.02 -14.38 8.64
N PHE A 64 16.63 -13.31 8.14
CA PHE A 64 15.85 -12.22 7.57
C PHE A 64 15.44 -12.56 6.11
N PRO A 65 14.15 -12.43 5.73
CA PRO A 65 13.68 -12.87 4.42
C PRO A 65 14.33 -12.08 3.26
N GLU A 66 14.88 -12.79 2.28
CA GLU A 66 15.61 -12.21 1.14
C GLU A 66 14.76 -11.24 0.32
N GLU A 67 13.45 -11.52 0.18
CA GLU A 67 12.51 -10.67 -0.54
C GLU A 67 12.41 -9.26 0.01
N PHE A 68 12.72 -9.05 1.29
CA PHE A 68 12.72 -7.75 1.96
C PHE A 68 14.11 -7.16 2.20
N ALA A 69 15.18 -7.89 1.90
CA ALA A 69 16.56 -7.48 2.20
C ALA A 69 16.95 -6.14 1.56
N LYS A 70 16.47 -5.87 0.33
CA LYS A 70 16.71 -4.58 -0.34
C LYS A 70 16.14 -3.40 0.44
N TYR A 71 14.90 -3.51 0.94
CA TYR A 71 14.25 -2.44 1.71
C TYR A 71 14.92 -2.23 3.07
N ARG A 72 15.44 -3.31 3.68
CA ARG A 72 16.21 -3.25 4.93
C ARG A 72 17.51 -2.48 4.74
N LYS A 73 18.25 -2.75 3.65
CA LYS A 73 19.46 -2.03 3.29
C LYS A 73 19.21 -0.54 3.03
N GLU A 74 18.14 -0.22 2.31
CA GLU A 74 17.73 1.16 2.04
C GLU A 74 17.40 1.94 3.33
N ARG A 75 16.79 1.28 4.33
CA ARG A 75 16.51 1.87 5.65
C ARG A 75 17.78 2.10 6.47
N GLN A 76 18.76 1.20 6.39
CA GLN A 76 20.01 1.28 7.14
C GLN A 76 20.96 2.33 6.55
N ASN A 77 20.90 2.56 5.25
CA ASN A 77 21.72 3.52 4.51
C ASN A 77 20.82 4.46 3.70
N PRO A 78 20.11 5.40 4.35
CA PRO A 78 19.33 6.38 3.62
C PRO A 78 20.26 7.26 2.81
N GLU A 79 20.24 7.12 1.48
CA GLU A 79 20.95 8.06 0.61
C GLU A 79 20.41 9.46 0.83
N PRO A 80 21.26 10.48 0.98
CA PRO A 80 20.81 11.85 1.11
C PRO A 80 20.02 12.23 -0.14
N CYS A 81 18.81 12.75 0.08
CA CYS A 81 17.95 13.28 -0.98
C CYS A 81 18.74 14.37 -1.71
N SER A 82 19.28 14.06 -2.90
CA SER A 82 19.93 15.06 -3.75
C SER A 82 18.85 16.02 -4.22
N SER A 83 18.68 17.13 -3.51
CA SER A 83 17.98 18.31 -3.99
C SER A 83 18.68 18.71 -5.30
N SER A 84 18.02 18.46 -6.42
CA SER A 84 18.47 18.86 -7.74
C SER A 84 18.56 20.38 -7.79
N SER A 85 19.79 20.88 -7.60
CA SER A 85 20.21 22.24 -7.95
C SER A 85 20.10 22.37 -9.45
N LEU A 86 19.09 23.15 -9.89
CA LEU A 86 18.98 23.64 -11.26
C LEU A 86 20.14 24.62 -11.51
N ASN A 87 21.21 24.16 -12.09
CA ASN A 87 22.14 25.03 -12.82
C ASN A 87 22.63 24.30 -14.04
N GLY A 88 22.18 24.79 -15.18
CA GLY A 88 22.57 24.30 -16.48
C GLY A 88 24.04 24.57 -16.80
N SER A 89 24.67 23.60 -17.41
CA SER A 89 25.70 23.85 -18.45
C SER A 89 25.85 22.58 -19.25
N ALA A 90 25.55 22.67 -20.52
CA ALA A 90 25.81 21.66 -21.52
C ALA A 90 27.33 21.48 -21.72
N LYS A 91 27.80 20.21 -21.62
CA LYS A 91 29.00 19.79 -22.36
C LYS A 91 28.86 18.32 -22.79
N SER A 92 29.17 18.16 -24.02
CA SER A 92 29.11 17.03 -24.94
C SER A 92 29.81 15.75 -24.51
N ALA A 93 29.17 14.65 -24.86
CA ALA A 93 29.62 13.45 -25.57
C ALA A 93 30.69 12.54 -24.98
N SER A 94 30.33 11.26 -25.00
CA SER A 94 31.16 10.07 -25.29
C SER A 94 32.03 9.54 -24.16
N SER A 95 31.60 8.43 -23.56
CA SER A 95 32.29 7.15 -23.64
C SER A 95 31.62 6.05 -22.82
N MET A 96 31.38 4.97 -23.48
CA MET A 96 31.38 3.56 -23.09
C MET A 96 30.85 3.12 -21.75
N ALA A 97 29.86 2.24 -21.90
CA ALA A 97 29.21 1.36 -20.94
C ALA A 97 30.23 0.63 -20.04
N GLU A 98 30.10 0.80 -18.75
CA GLU A 98 30.39 -0.26 -17.79
C GLU A 98 29.15 -0.58 -17.02
N ALA A 99 28.63 -1.78 -17.28
CA ALA A 99 27.48 -2.36 -16.62
C ALA A 99 27.84 -2.73 -15.18
N CYS A 100 27.71 -1.78 -14.27
CA CYS A 100 27.59 -2.06 -12.87
C CYS A 100 26.09 -1.97 -12.55
N GLY A 101 25.46 -3.11 -12.24
CA GLY A 101 24.03 -3.22 -11.94
C GLY A 101 23.65 -2.45 -10.68
N SER A 102 23.53 -1.15 -10.78
CA SER A 102 22.83 -0.34 -9.78
C SER A 102 21.36 -0.64 -9.92
N ALA A 103 20.81 -1.42 -9.00
CA ALA A 103 19.37 -1.64 -8.89
C ALA A 103 18.70 -0.27 -8.76
N GLN A 104 18.11 0.20 -9.85
CA GLN A 104 17.49 1.52 -9.93
C GLN A 104 16.37 1.58 -8.89
N LYS A 105 16.47 2.51 -7.95
CA LYS A 105 15.48 2.71 -6.89
C LYS A 105 14.11 2.94 -7.55
N LEU A 106 13.13 2.12 -7.21
CA LEU A 106 11.77 2.25 -7.73
C LEU A 106 11.19 3.62 -7.32
N SER A 107 10.53 4.30 -8.25
CA SER A 107 9.75 5.49 -7.91
C SER A 107 8.61 5.14 -6.95
N VAL A 108 8.11 6.13 -6.19
CA VAL A 108 6.96 5.93 -5.29
C VAL A 108 5.73 5.45 -6.06
N LEU A 109 5.54 5.93 -7.28
CA LEU A 109 4.45 5.49 -8.16
C LEU A 109 4.65 4.03 -8.61
N ASP A 110 5.86 3.63 -9.00
CA ASP A 110 6.18 2.23 -9.29
C ASP A 110 5.91 1.34 -8.08
N GLY A 111 6.28 1.80 -6.89
CA GLY A 111 6.02 1.11 -5.62
C GLY A 111 4.54 0.95 -5.32
N LEU A 112 3.75 1.99 -5.51
CA LEU A 112 2.29 1.92 -5.33
C LEU A 112 1.66 0.92 -6.31
N VAL A 113 2.02 0.97 -7.59
CA VAL A 113 1.50 0.03 -8.59
C VAL A 113 1.95 -1.39 -8.30
N SER A 114 3.21 -1.61 -7.92
CA SER A 114 3.70 -2.92 -7.48
C SER A 114 2.89 -3.48 -6.30
N THR A 115 2.59 -2.63 -5.31
CA THR A 115 1.74 -2.99 -4.17
C THR A 115 0.30 -3.35 -4.59
N ILE A 116 -0.28 -2.64 -5.56
CA ILE A 116 -1.59 -3.00 -6.13
C ILE A 116 -1.52 -4.37 -6.82
N LEU A 117 -0.49 -4.60 -7.60
CA LEU A 117 -0.32 -5.85 -8.33
C LEU A 117 -0.09 -7.05 -7.39
N SER A 118 0.46 -6.84 -6.19
CA SER A 118 0.65 -7.91 -5.21
C SER A 118 -0.62 -8.33 -4.45
N GLN A 119 -1.72 -7.59 -4.58
CA GLN A 119 -2.97 -7.92 -3.91
C GLN A 119 -3.54 -9.27 -4.41
N ASN A 120 -3.87 -10.17 -3.46
CA ASN A 120 -4.50 -11.48 -3.74
C ASN A 120 -3.77 -12.29 -4.82
N THR A 121 -2.45 -12.30 -4.80
CA THR A 121 -1.62 -13.12 -5.70
C THR A 121 -0.30 -13.50 -5.02
N THR A 122 0.50 -14.34 -5.67
CA THR A 122 1.84 -14.68 -5.20
C THR A 122 2.86 -13.60 -5.58
N ASP A 123 3.97 -13.51 -4.83
CA ASP A 123 5.04 -12.56 -5.10
C ASP A 123 5.62 -12.74 -6.51
N VAL A 124 5.81 -13.99 -6.95
CA VAL A 124 6.28 -14.32 -8.31
C VAL A 124 5.32 -13.78 -9.39
N ASN A 125 4.02 -13.98 -9.21
CA ASN A 125 3.03 -13.49 -10.16
C ASN A 125 2.91 -11.97 -10.17
N SER A 126 3.02 -11.32 -9.00
CA SER A 126 3.01 -9.86 -8.91
C SER A 126 4.22 -9.23 -9.60
N GLN A 127 5.40 -9.79 -9.39
CA GLN A 127 6.64 -9.37 -10.06
C GLN A 127 6.54 -9.52 -11.59
N ARG A 128 6.06 -10.68 -12.05
CA ARG A 128 5.83 -10.92 -13.48
C ARG A 128 4.83 -9.94 -14.07
N ALA A 129 3.75 -9.64 -13.36
CA ALA A 129 2.74 -8.69 -13.80
C ALA A 129 3.32 -7.27 -13.92
N PHE A 130 4.13 -6.85 -12.94
CA PHE A 130 4.80 -5.54 -12.99
C PHE A 130 5.79 -5.46 -14.15
N THR A 131 6.65 -6.46 -14.32
CA THR A 131 7.61 -6.52 -15.43
C THR A 131 6.90 -6.52 -16.79
N SER A 132 5.84 -7.32 -16.94
CA SER A 132 5.03 -7.37 -18.16
C SER A 132 4.35 -6.04 -18.46
N LEU A 133 3.83 -5.35 -17.45
CA LEU A 133 3.25 -4.01 -17.58
C LEU A 133 4.28 -3.01 -18.09
N LYS A 134 5.46 -2.95 -17.47
CA LYS A 134 6.54 -2.02 -17.83
C LYS A 134 7.18 -2.34 -19.18
N SER A 135 7.20 -3.62 -19.61
CA SER A 135 7.64 -4.01 -20.93
C SER A 135 6.64 -3.63 -22.03
N ALA A 136 5.34 -3.72 -21.74
CA ALA A 136 4.28 -3.33 -22.68
C ALA A 136 4.09 -1.80 -22.76
N PHE A 137 4.34 -1.11 -21.64
CA PHE A 137 4.13 0.33 -21.47
C PHE A 137 5.30 0.90 -20.64
N PRO A 138 6.42 1.29 -21.26
CA PRO A 138 7.60 1.81 -20.60
C PRO A 138 7.34 3.02 -19.71
N THR A 139 6.40 3.90 -20.10
CA THR A 139 6.05 5.12 -19.37
C THR A 139 4.66 5.06 -18.76
N TRP A 140 4.42 5.83 -17.71
CA TRP A 140 3.10 5.94 -17.09
C TRP A 140 2.10 6.70 -17.97
N GLU A 141 2.59 7.58 -18.83
CA GLU A 141 1.80 8.27 -19.85
C GLU A 141 1.20 7.28 -20.84
N GLU A 142 1.98 6.28 -21.27
CA GLU A 142 1.48 5.21 -22.15
C GLU A 142 0.42 4.35 -21.43
N VAL A 143 0.62 4.02 -20.15
CA VAL A 143 -0.41 3.30 -19.36
C VAL A 143 -1.69 4.14 -19.24
N LEU A 144 -1.57 5.45 -19.00
CA LEU A 144 -2.72 6.35 -18.88
C LEU A 144 -3.55 6.39 -20.17
N THR A 145 -2.90 6.47 -21.34
CA THR A 145 -3.56 6.60 -22.65
C THR A 145 -4.03 5.26 -23.22
N ALA A 146 -3.41 4.15 -22.81
CA ALA A 146 -3.75 2.81 -23.30
C ALA A 146 -5.21 2.43 -22.99
N GLU A 147 -5.79 1.61 -23.85
CA GLU A 147 -7.05 0.95 -23.56
C GLU A 147 -6.93 0.03 -22.34
N GLN A 148 -7.93 0.05 -21.46
CA GLN A 148 -7.93 -0.75 -20.24
C GLN A 148 -7.70 -2.24 -20.53
N LYS A 149 -8.30 -2.78 -21.61
CA LYS A 149 -8.14 -4.19 -22.01
C LYS A 149 -6.69 -4.59 -22.32
N LEU A 150 -5.88 -3.68 -22.83
CA LEU A 150 -4.46 -3.92 -23.11
C LEU A 150 -3.67 -4.00 -21.80
N ILE A 151 -3.98 -3.12 -20.83
CA ILE A 151 -3.39 -3.18 -19.50
C ILE A 151 -3.79 -4.49 -18.80
N GLU A 152 -5.08 -4.86 -18.85
CA GLU A 152 -5.58 -6.12 -18.28
C GLU A 152 -4.83 -7.32 -18.85
N LYS A 153 -4.58 -7.34 -20.19
CA LYS A 153 -3.80 -8.39 -20.83
C LYS A 153 -2.37 -8.45 -20.31
N ALA A 154 -1.72 -7.30 -20.15
CA ALA A 154 -0.35 -7.20 -19.66
C ALA A 154 -0.19 -7.72 -18.22
N ILE A 155 -1.16 -7.43 -17.33
CA ILE A 155 -1.10 -7.80 -15.91
C ILE A 155 -1.87 -9.09 -15.57
N ARG A 156 -2.33 -9.85 -16.56
CA ARG A 156 -3.23 -11.00 -16.38
C ARG A 156 -2.68 -12.06 -15.42
N CYS A 157 -1.37 -12.30 -15.45
CA CYS A 157 -0.72 -13.28 -14.56
C CYS A 157 -0.80 -12.91 -13.08
N GLY A 158 -1.04 -11.63 -12.74
CA GLY A 158 -1.19 -11.14 -11.37
C GLY A 158 -2.57 -11.36 -10.76
N GLY A 159 -3.56 -11.88 -11.51
CA GLY A 159 -4.94 -12.05 -11.06
C GLY A 159 -5.69 -10.72 -10.88
N LEU A 160 -7.02 -10.78 -10.83
CA LEU A 160 -7.91 -9.60 -10.68
C LEU A 160 -7.59 -8.46 -11.67
N ALA A 161 -7.13 -8.80 -12.88
CA ALA A 161 -6.62 -7.87 -13.87
C ALA A 161 -7.59 -6.70 -14.18
N PRO A 162 -8.91 -6.89 -14.37
CA PRO A 162 -9.83 -5.79 -14.62
C PRO A 162 -9.87 -4.77 -13.47
N THR A 163 -9.95 -5.26 -12.22
CA THR A 163 -9.99 -4.40 -11.02
C THR A 163 -8.68 -3.65 -10.84
N LYS A 164 -7.53 -4.33 -11.00
CA LYS A 164 -6.20 -3.73 -10.86
C LYS A 164 -5.93 -2.70 -11.97
N ALA A 165 -6.26 -3.01 -13.22
CA ALA A 165 -6.11 -2.09 -14.34
C ALA A 165 -6.96 -0.82 -14.15
N SER A 166 -8.22 -0.98 -13.75
CA SER A 166 -9.11 0.15 -13.43
C SER A 166 -8.56 1.02 -12.29
N CYS A 167 -8.03 0.40 -11.24
CA CYS A 167 -7.42 1.11 -10.11
C CYS A 167 -6.19 1.92 -10.57
N ILE A 168 -5.28 1.30 -11.32
CA ILE A 168 -4.07 1.96 -11.85
C ILE A 168 -4.46 3.14 -12.75
N LYS A 169 -5.38 2.96 -13.70
CA LYS A 169 -5.85 4.07 -14.56
C LYS A 169 -6.47 5.21 -13.76
N ASN A 170 -7.28 4.89 -12.76
CA ASN A 170 -7.88 5.91 -11.89
C ASN A 170 -6.81 6.73 -11.16
N ILE A 171 -5.78 6.09 -10.61
CA ILE A 171 -4.66 6.79 -9.95
C ILE A 171 -3.97 7.73 -10.93
N LEU A 172 -3.60 7.23 -12.12
CA LEU A 172 -2.90 8.02 -13.12
C LEU A 172 -3.75 9.21 -13.61
N SER A 173 -5.05 9.02 -13.85
CA SER A 173 -5.98 10.10 -14.21
C SER A 173 -6.04 11.16 -13.12
N CYS A 174 -6.23 10.75 -11.86
CA CYS A 174 -6.26 11.68 -10.73
C CYS A 174 -4.95 12.47 -10.58
N LEU A 175 -3.80 11.81 -10.77
CA LEU A 175 -2.49 12.49 -10.71
C LEU A 175 -2.35 13.51 -11.85
N LYS A 176 -2.76 13.13 -13.06
CA LYS A 176 -2.69 14.04 -14.22
C LYS A 176 -3.57 15.26 -14.04
N GLU A 177 -4.81 15.05 -13.56
CA GLU A 177 -5.80 16.11 -13.35
C GLU A 177 -5.40 17.05 -12.21
N ASN A 178 -4.92 16.52 -11.07
CA ASN A 178 -4.63 17.32 -9.89
C ASN A 178 -3.25 17.96 -9.91
N ASN A 179 -2.23 17.22 -10.40
CA ASN A 179 -0.83 17.61 -10.28
C ASN A 179 -0.18 17.93 -11.64
N GLY A 180 -0.85 17.62 -12.76
CA GLY A 180 -0.30 17.78 -14.11
C GLY A 180 0.84 16.80 -14.44
N LYS A 181 1.34 16.01 -13.45
CA LYS A 181 2.47 15.10 -13.56
C LYS A 181 2.12 13.74 -12.97
N LEU A 182 2.59 12.65 -13.59
CA LEU A 182 2.46 11.28 -13.10
C LEU A 182 3.62 10.95 -12.15
N CYS A 183 3.63 11.59 -10.98
CA CYS A 183 4.71 11.48 -10.00
C CYS A 183 4.14 11.55 -8.58
N LEU A 184 4.70 10.73 -7.67
CA LEU A 184 4.34 10.68 -6.25
C LEU A 184 5.55 10.94 -5.34
N GLU A 185 6.70 11.37 -5.87
CA GLU A 185 7.93 11.58 -5.07
C GLU A 185 7.73 12.63 -3.97
N TYR A 186 6.83 13.60 -4.18
CA TYR A 186 6.48 14.60 -3.17
C TYR A 186 5.96 14.00 -1.86
N LEU A 187 5.50 12.75 -1.87
CA LEU A 187 5.05 12.05 -0.66
C LEU A 187 6.19 11.80 0.33
N ARG A 188 7.44 11.79 -0.13
CA ARG A 188 8.62 11.60 0.74
C ARG A 188 8.80 12.72 1.76
N ASP A 189 8.34 13.92 1.40
CA ASP A 189 8.46 15.13 2.20
C ASP A 189 7.25 15.36 3.12
N LEU A 190 6.25 14.46 3.07
CA LEU A 190 5.02 14.59 3.84
C LEU A 190 5.09 13.75 5.13
N SER A 191 4.37 14.23 6.17
CA SER A 191 4.12 13.42 7.36
C SER A 191 3.26 12.19 7.04
N ILE A 192 3.40 11.14 7.87
CA ILE A 192 2.65 9.87 7.72
C ILE A 192 1.14 10.12 7.55
N ASP A 193 0.55 11.02 8.36
CA ASP A 193 -0.88 11.31 8.29
C ASP A 193 -1.29 11.99 6.98
N LYS A 194 -0.43 12.88 6.47
CA LYS A 194 -0.65 13.50 5.15
C LYS A 194 -0.54 12.48 4.03
N VAL A 195 0.45 11.58 4.07
CA VAL A 195 0.57 10.49 3.10
C VAL A 195 -0.66 9.57 3.15
N LYS A 196 -1.12 9.20 4.36
CA LYS A 196 -2.35 8.41 4.54
C LYS A 196 -3.57 9.11 3.91
N SER A 197 -3.71 10.40 4.15
CA SER A 197 -4.79 11.21 3.56
C SER A 197 -4.71 11.26 2.04
N GLU A 198 -3.53 11.54 1.48
CA GLU A 198 -3.31 11.64 0.03
C GLU A 198 -3.59 10.32 -0.70
N LEU A 199 -2.99 9.22 -0.23
CA LEU A 199 -3.15 7.93 -0.88
C LEU A 199 -4.57 7.35 -0.73
N SER A 200 -5.27 7.65 0.37
CA SER A 200 -6.64 7.19 0.61
C SER A 200 -7.68 7.86 -0.31
N ARG A 201 -7.31 8.92 -1.01
CA ARG A 201 -8.18 9.59 -2.01
C ARG A 201 -8.35 8.76 -3.27
N PHE A 202 -7.40 7.88 -3.57
CA PHE A 202 -7.45 7.04 -4.77
C PHE A 202 -8.42 5.87 -4.58
N LYS A 203 -9.38 5.77 -5.50
CA LYS A 203 -10.35 4.65 -5.49
C LYS A 203 -9.63 3.31 -5.64
N GLY A 204 -9.88 2.39 -4.73
CA GLY A 204 -9.26 1.06 -4.72
C GLY A 204 -7.99 0.96 -3.86
N ILE A 205 -7.54 2.06 -3.24
CA ILE A 205 -6.46 2.07 -2.27
C ILE A 205 -7.05 2.01 -0.86
N GLY A 206 -6.85 0.86 -0.22
CA GLY A 206 -7.27 0.63 1.16
C GLY A 206 -6.15 0.91 2.18
N PRO A 207 -6.50 0.95 3.48
CA PRO A 207 -5.53 1.23 4.56
C PRO A 207 -4.30 0.30 4.54
N LYS A 208 -4.48 -1.00 4.23
CA LYS A 208 -3.36 -1.93 4.11
C LYS A 208 -2.40 -1.53 2.99
N THR A 209 -2.92 -1.14 1.82
CA THR A 209 -2.08 -0.71 0.69
C THR A 209 -1.29 0.54 1.05
N VAL A 210 -1.94 1.51 1.70
CA VAL A 210 -1.28 2.73 2.20
C VAL A 210 -0.16 2.38 3.16
N ALA A 211 -0.40 1.50 4.13
CA ALA A 211 0.59 1.06 5.10
C ALA A 211 1.80 0.34 4.43
N CYS A 212 1.54 -0.48 3.41
CA CYS A 212 2.62 -1.11 2.64
C CYS A 212 3.45 -0.07 1.87
N VAL A 213 2.83 0.95 1.26
CA VAL A 213 3.58 2.03 0.58
C VAL A 213 4.42 2.81 1.57
N LEU A 214 3.87 3.17 2.73
CA LEU A 214 4.60 3.83 3.81
C LEU A 214 5.84 3.02 4.21
N MET A 215 5.65 1.75 4.54
CA MET A 215 6.71 0.90 5.07
C MET A 215 7.78 0.57 4.03
N PHE A 216 7.40 0.15 2.81
CA PHE A 216 8.35 -0.38 1.83
C PHE A 216 8.90 0.68 0.86
N HIS A 217 8.12 1.69 0.49
CA HIS A 217 8.51 2.63 -0.56
C HIS A 217 8.84 4.03 -0.05
N LEU A 218 8.25 4.42 1.09
CA LEU A 218 8.56 5.68 1.76
C LEU A 218 9.47 5.51 2.98
N GLN A 219 9.77 4.26 3.39
CA GLN A 219 10.62 3.92 4.53
C GLN A 219 10.14 4.54 5.85
N GLN A 220 8.84 4.76 5.97
CA GLN A 220 8.19 5.25 7.17
C GLN A 220 7.87 4.12 8.16
N ASP A 221 7.78 4.47 9.45
CA ASP A 221 7.51 3.49 10.50
C ASP A 221 6.02 3.22 10.62
N ASP A 222 5.53 2.36 9.77
CA ASP A 222 4.16 1.85 9.78
C ASP A 222 4.17 0.31 9.85
N PHE A 223 3.09 -0.28 10.38
CA PHE A 223 2.97 -1.73 10.58
C PHE A 223 1.72 -2.25 9.86
N PRO A 224 1.83 -2.62 8.57
CA PRO A 224 0.71 -3.19 7.81
C PRO A 224 0.22 -4.49 8.44
N VAL A 225 -1.10 -4.61 8.64
CA VAL A 225 -1.71 -5.82 9.18
C VAL A 225 -2.46 -6.55 8.07
N ASP A 226 -1.91 -7.67 7.66
CA ASP A 226 -2.58 -8.60 6.74
C ASP A 226 -3.26 -9.74 7.49
N THR A 227 -3.80 -10.71 6.76
CA THR A 227 -4.50 -11.86 7.34
C THR A 227 -3.58 -12.77 8.15
N HIS A 228 -2.31 -12.91 7.76
CA HIS A 228 -1.33 -13.71 8.49
C HIS A 228 -0.93 -13.04 9.80
N ILE A 229 -0.57 -11.75 9.72
CA ILE A 229 -0.21 -10.95 10.90
C ILE A 229 -1.38 -10.84 11.87
N LEU A 230 -2.61 -10.59 11.37
CA LEU A 230 -3.79 -10.54 12.23
C LEU A 230 -4.01 -11.86 12.97
N GLN A 231 -3.85 -12.97 12.26
CA GLN A 231 -4.01 -14.29 12.89
C GLN A 231 -2.93 -14.57 13.94
N ILE A 232 -1.67 -14.28 13.64
CA ILE A 232 -0.58 -14.41 14.59
C ILE A 232 -0.81 -13.49 15.80
N ALA A 233 -1.19 -12.24 15.59
CA ALA A 233 -1.46 -11.30 16.67
C ALA A 233 -2.58 -11.77 17.60
N ARG A 234 -3.65 -12.39 17.06
CA ARG A 234 -4.69 -13.04 17.87
C ARG A 234 -4.16 -14.26 18.64
N THR A 235 -3.39 -15.10 17.98
CA THR A 235 -2.79 -16.31 18.61
C THR A 235 -1.84 -15.95 19.73
N LEU A 236 -1.05 -14.89 19.58
CA LEU A 236 -0.16 -14.36 20.61
C LEU A 236 -0.91 -13.63 21.74
N GLY A 237 -2.20 -13.29 21.55
CA GLY A 237 -2.93 -12.43 22.47
C GLY A 237 -2.47 -10.98 22.41
N TRP A 238 -1.91 -10.53 21.30
CA TRP A 238 -1.56 -9.13 21.06
C TRP A 238 -2.76 -8.25 20.73
N VAL A 239 -3.83 -8.88 20.28
CA VAL A 239 -5.13 -8.26 20.07
C VAL A 239 -6.22 -9.21 20.56
N PRO A 240 -7.42 -8.71 20.93
CA PRO A 240 -8.55 -9.56 21.29
C PRO A 240 -8.90 -10.54 20.17
N GLU A 241 -9.44 -11.72 20.52
CA GLU A 241 -9.78 -12.79 19.57
C GLU A 241 -10.73 -12.28 18.45
N GLY A 242 -11.74 -11.47 18.81
CA GLY A 242 -12.69 -10.87 17.88
C GLY A 242 -12.25 -9.55 17.23
N ALA A 243 -10.97 -9.15 17.39
CA ALA A 243 -10.49 -7.88 16.86
C ALA A 243 -10.58 -7.81 15.33
N ASP A 244 -11.11 -6.72 14.80
CA ASP A 244 -11.10 -6.44 13.37
C ASP A 244 -9.73 -5.93 12.88
N ALA A 245 -9.47 -6.07 11.58
CA ALA A 245 -8.18 -5.70 11.00
C ALA A 245 -7.84 -4.22 11.17
N LYS A 246 -8.85 -3.30 11.13
CA LYS A 246 -8.63 -1.86 11.24
C LYS A 246 -8.19 -1.47 12.65
N LYS A 247 -8.91 -1.95 13.67
CA LYS A 247 -8.56 -1.70 15.07
C LYS A 247 -7.24 -2.38 15.45
N SER A 248 -7.01 -3.60 14.94
CA SER A 248 -5.74 -4.31 15.15
C SER A 248 -4.56 -3.54 14.54
N TYR A 249 -4.72 -2.99 13.33
CA TYR A 249 -3.71 -2.13 12.71
C TYR A 249 -3.37 -0.92 13.59
N LEU A 250 -4.38 -0.20 14.10
CA LEU A 250 -4.16 0.96 14.96
C LEU A 250 -3.47 0.57 16.27
N HIS A 251 -3.93 -0.52 16.90
CA HIS A 251 -3.37 -1.02 18.16
C HIS A 251 -1.91 -1.47 18.02
N LEU A 252 -1.60 -2.28 17.01
CA LEU A 252 -0.25 -2.75 16.78
C LEU A 252 0.71 -1.62 16.40
N ASN A 253 0.24 -0.63 15.62
CA ASN A 253 1.03 0.57 15.35
C ASN A 253 1.29 1.43 16.58
N TRP A 254 0.39 1.42 17.55
CA TRP A 254 0.57 2.10 18.84
C TRP A 254 1.56 1.38 19.74
N ARG A 255 1.48 0.04 19.82
CA ARG A 255 2.21 -0.78 20.79
C ARG A 255 3.61 -1.16 20.33
N ILE A 256 3.80 -1.45 19.05
CA ILE A 256 5.09 -1.91 18.53
C ILE A 256 6.04 -0.71 18.39
N PRO A 257 7.25 -0.76 18.99
CA PRO A 257 8.27 0.26 18.82
C PRO A 257 8.61 0.51 17.35
N ASN A 258 8.82 1.77 16.97
CA ASN A 258 9.04 2.15 15.58
C ASN A 258 10.24 1.42 14.95
N GLU A 259 11.32 1.29 15.68
CA GLU A 259 12.56 0.62 15.26
C GLU A 259 12.39 -0.89 15.01
N LEU A 260 11.36 -1.50 15.58
CA LEU A 260 11.07 -2.92 15.40
C LEU A 260 10.02 -3.19 14.31
N LYS A 261 9.23 -2.18 13.91
CA LYS A 261 8.08 -2.38 13.00
C LYS A 261 8.45 -3.07 11.71
N PHE A 262 9.51 -2.62 11.05
CA PHE A 262 9.89 -3.15 9.75
C PHE A 262 10.33 -4.61 9.83
N ASP A 263 11.33 -4.90 10.65
CA ASP A 263 11.88 -6.26 10.77
C ASP A 263 10.81 -7.22 11.27
N LEU A 264 10.08 -6.85 12.32
CA LEU A 264 9.04 -7.68 12.91
C LEU A 264 7.89 -7.96 11.92
N ASN A 265 7.47 -6.96 11.14
CA ASN A 265 6.44 -7.15 10.12
C ASN A 265 6.87 -8.16 9.05
N CYS A 266 8.08 -8.01 8.49
CA CYS A 266 8.63 -8.91 7.49
C CYS A 266 8.75 -10.35 8.02
N LEU A 267 9.26 -10.50 9.25
CA LEU A 267 9.44 -11.81 9.90
C LEU A 267 8.11 -12.49 10.20
N LEU A 268 7.15 -11.79 10.78
CA LEU A 268 5.82 -12.33 11.07
C LEU A 268 5.05 -12.70 9.81
N PHE A 269 5.13 -11.86 8.77
CA PHE A 269 4.51 -12.15 7.47
C PHE A 269 5.08 -13.43 6.86
N THR A 270 6.40 -13.59 6.83
CA THR A 270 7.07 -14.75 6.27
C THR A 270 6.78 -15.99 7.11
N HIS A 271 6.86 -15.87 8.44
CA HIS A 271 6.50 -16.95 9.36
C HIS A 271 5.05 -17.41 9.17
N GLY A 272 4.12 -16.48 9.04
CA GLY A 272 2.69 -16.78 8.83
C GLY A 272 2.38 -17.48 7.51
N LYS A 273 3.22 -17.32 6.49
CA LYS A 273 3.11 -18.09 5.23
C LYS A 273 3.57 -19.54 5.37
N MET A 274 4.56 -19.79 6.22
CA MET A 274 5.24 -21.09 6.31
C MET A 274 4.78 -21.92 7.50
N CYS A 275 4.39 -21.29 8.60
CA CYS A 275 4.07 -21.97 9.85
C CYS A 275 2.62 -22.43 9.90
N ASN A 276 2.43 -23.76 10.00
CA ASN A 276 1.11 -24.34 10.22
C ASN A 276 0.59 -24.15 11.66
N GLY A 277 1.48 -23.92 12.61
CA GLY A 277 1.13 -23.74 14.03
C GLY A 277 0.45 -22.40 14.34
N CYS A 278 0.82 -21.35 13.63
CA CYS A 278 0.28 -19.99 13.78
C CYS A 278 -0.78 -19.65 12.75
N SER A 279 -0.98 -20.48 11.72
CA SER A 279 -1.94 -20.23 10.66
C SER A 279 -3.27 -20.93 10.94
N THR A 280 -4.38 -20.29 10.63
CA THR A 280 -5.76 -20.80 10.74
C THR A 280 -6.03 -22.07 9.93
N LYS A 281 -5.07 -22.57 9.16
CA LYS A 281 -5.19 -23.84 8.44
C LYS A 281 -5.07 -25.08 9.31
N LEU A 282 -5.04 -24.94 10.64
CA LEU A 282 -5.26 -26.02 11.61
C LEU A 282 -6.72 -26.50 11.59
N GLY A 283 -7.23 -26.75 10.38
CA GLY A 283 -8.44 -27.49 10.10
C GLY A 283 -8.14 -28.96 10.17
N LYS A 284 -8.40 -29.55 11.31
CA LYS A 284 -8.96 -30.89 11.52
C LYS A 284 -8.09 -32.15 11.54
N HIS A 285 -6.85 -32.27 11.08
CA HIS A 285 -6.24 -33.62 11.05
C HIS A 285 -4.72 -33.76 11.23
N GLU A 286 -3.99 -32.85 11.84
CA GLU A 286 -2.60 -33.11 12.19
C GLU A 286 -2.38 -33.21 13.73
N LYS A 287 -1.63 -34.22 14.15
CA LYS A 287 -1.34 -34.48 15.57
C LYS A 287 -0.68 -33.26 16.20
N LYS A 288 -1.39 -32.67 17.16
CA LYS A 288 -1.07 -31.42 17.89
C LYS A 288 0.34 -31.37 18.50
N ASP A 289 0.98 -32.53 18.69
CA ASP A 289 2.24 -32.63 19.44
C ASP A 289 3.52 -32.44 18.61
N SER A 290 3.49 -32.71 17.30
CA SER A 290 4.69 -32.57 16.45
C SER A 290 4.89 -31.11 15.97
N ILE A 291 3.83 -30.32 15.95
CA ILE A 291 3.85 -28.93 15.46
C ILE A 291 4.28 -27.97 16.57
N LYS A 292 3.89 -28.23 17.83
CA LYS A 292 4.28 -27.41 18.99
C LYS A 292 5.80 -27.34 19.21
N LYS A 293 6.56 -28.34 18.78
CA LYS A 293 8.01 -28.38 18.96
C LYS A 293 8.82 -27.49 18.02
N ARG A 294 8.19 -26.81 17.02
CA ARG A 294 8.89 -26.04 15.97
C ARG A 294 8.50 -24.58 15.85
N CYS A 295 7.41 -24.14 16.47
CA CYS A 295 6.98 -22.75 16.39
C CYS A 295 7.33 -22.03 17.70
N PRO A 296 8.33 -21.13 17.71
CA PRO A 296 8.73 -20.43 18.92
C PRO A 296 7.62 -19.50 19.44
N LEU A 297 6.78 -18.98 18.57
CA LEU A 297 5.71 -18.06 18.95
C LEU A 297 4.69 -18.68 19.90
N LEU A 298 4.56 -20.00 19.92
CA LEU A 298 3.64 -20.69 20.83
C LEU A 298 4.05 -20.58 22.30
N ASN A 299 5.32 -20.29 22.61
CA ASN A 299 5.79 -20.03 23.96
C ASN A 299 5.20 -18.74 24.55
N TYR A 300 4.73 -17.84 23.71
CA TYR A 300 4.14 -16.53 24.09
C TYR A 300 2.61 -16.58 24.16
N CYS A 301 1.96 -17.68 23.72
CA CYS A 301 0.50 -17.78 23.66
C CYS A 301 -0.16 -17.95 25.04
N ASN A 302 0.56 -18.37 26.07
CA ASN A 302 0.00 -18.78 27.37
C ASN A 302 0.19 -17.72 28.48
N ASN A 303 0.68 -16.53 28.19
CA ASN A 303 0.89 -15.49 29.19
C ASN A 303 -0.34 -14.60 29.39
N SER A 304 -1.54 -15.14 29.17
CA SER A 304 -2.79 -14.45 29.53
C SER A 304 -3.15 -14.86 30.96
N GLY A 305 -2.48 -14.26 31.93
CA GLY A 305 -2.86 -14.27 33.34
C GLY A 305 -3.54 -12.96 33.69
#